data_8a3e6d8f0a80dde5cd1d96a68a3d6c9e
#
_entry.id   8a3e6d8f0a80dde5cd1d96a68a3d6c9e
#
_cell.length_a   1.000
_cell.length_b   1.000
_cell.length_c   1.000
_cell.angle_alpha   90.00
_cell.angle_beta   90.00
_cell.angle_gamma   90.00
#
_symmetry.space_group_name_H-M   'P 1'
#
loop_
_entity.id
_entity.type
_entity.pdbx_description
1 polymer ?
#
loop_
_entity_poly.entity_id
_entity_poly.type
_entity_poly.pdbx_seq_one_letter_code
_entity_poly.pdbx_strand_id
1 'polypeptide(L)'
;MRLLAPALKAVADRRVVLLTPPHAPQILALTALGIPPAAAVWLRADRTADALWAAEQVLRSGSCGALLFWPGQTSKSSARQQPVRADSLRRLHLAAQQGETLFFLFRPLATEIDASPAPLRLSVRPAPGGIDIGFVKRQGPQREEPLFLPMSISTTRARPQRQPLPEEQMPVPAIASDAQKALIKA
;
A
#
# COMPACT_ATOMS: atom_id res chain seq x y z
N MET A 1 -0.44 -5.91 -4.81
CA MET A 1 -1.77 -5.47 -4.34
C MET A 1 -2.93 -5.87 -5.27
N ARG A 2 -2.84 -5.69 -6.61
CA ARG A 2 -3.94 -6.08 -7.54
C ARG A 2 -4.38 -7.53 -7.41
N LEU A 3 -3.46 -8.47 -7.19
CA LEU A 3 -3.77 -9.88 -6.91
C LEU A 3 -4.75 -10.04 -5.74
N LEU A 4 -4.64 -9.20 -4.72
CA LEU A 4 -5.47 -9.26 -3.51
C LEU A 4 -6.75 -8.43 -3.60
N ALA A 5 -6.93 -7.63 -4.66
CA ALA A 5 -8.04 -6.70 -4.78
C ALA A 5 -9.43 -7.32 -4.55
N PRO A 6 -9.76 -8.50 -5.12
CA PRO A 6 -11.06 -9.12 -4.86
C PRO A 6 -11.28 -9.46 -3.38
N ALA A 7 -10.27 -10.04 -2.73
CA ALA A 7 -10.34 -10.40 -1.32
C ALA A 7 -10.41 -9.17 -0.40
N LEU A 8 -9.64 -8.12 -0.71
CA LEU A 8 -9.66 -6.87 0.05
C LEU A 8 -10.99 -6.14 -0.09
N LYS A 9 -11.58 -6.15 -1.30
CA LYS A 9 -12.90 -5.56 -1.55
C LYS A 9 -14.00 -6.28 -0.77
N ALA A 10 -13.91 -7.60 -0.63
CA ALA A 10 -14.92 -8.40 0.08
C ALA A 10 -14.97 -8.10 1.60
N VAL A 11 -13.92 -7.51 2.17
CA VAL A 11 -13.83 -7.18 3.61
C VAL A 11 -13.64 -5.68 3.85
N ALA A 12 -13.90 -4.84 2.85
CA ALA A 12 -13.65 -3.39 2.91
C ALA A 12 -14.71 -2.61 3.71
N ASP A 13 -15.77 -3.26 4.17
CA ASP A 13 -16.70 -2.79 5.20
C ASP A 13 -16.03 -2.71 6.59
N ARG A 14 -14.96 -3.48 6.79
CA ARG A 14 -14.13 -3.50 7.98
C ARG A 14 -12.77 -2.82 7.69
N ARG A 15 -12.01 -2.52 8.73
CA ARG A 15 -10.70 -1.87 8.60
C ARG A 15 -9.71 -2.77 7.89
N VAL A 16 -8.95 -2.19 6.95
CA VAL A 16 -7.82 -2.83 6.27
C VAL A 16 -6.54 -2.20 6.79
N VAL A 17 -5.76 -2.97 7.52
CA VAL A 17 -4.52 -2.51 8.15
C VAL A 17 -3.32 -2.80 7.24
N LEU A 18 -2.52 -1.75 6.95
CA LEU A 18 -1.23 -1.86 6.27
C LEU A 18 -0.13 -1.62 7.31
N LEU A 19 0.57 -2.68 7.68
CA LEU A 19 1.63 -2.64 8.69
C LEU A 19 3.00 -2.63 8.03
N THR A 20 3.75 -1.57 8.25
CA THR A 20 5.09 -1.32 7.70
C THR A 20 5.21 -1.55 6.18
N PRO A 21 4.31 -0.97 5.35
CA PRO A 21 4.44 -1.09 3.90
C PRO A 21 5.73 -0.42 3.41
N PRO A 22 6.34 -0.92 2.30
CA PRO A 22 7.61 -0.42 1.78
C PRO A 22 7.55 1.03 1.27
N HIS A 23 6.35 1.48 0.93
CA HIS A 23 6.06 2.83 0.46
C HIS A 23 4.84 3.40 1.16
N ALA A 24 4.76 4.72 1.26
CA ALA A 24 3.57 5.41 1.77
C ALA A 24 2.33 5.00 0.95
N PRO A 25 1.27 4.51 1.60
CA PRO A 25 0.06 4.13 0.90
C PRO A 25 -0.57 5.33 0.21
N GLN A 26 -0.83 5.21 -1.09
CA GLN A 26 -1.51 6.24 -1.87
C GLN A 26 -3.02 6.00 -1.80
N ILE A 27 -3.76 6.97 -1.29
CA ILE A 27 -5.21 6.84 -1.07
C ILE A 27 -5.95 6.53 -2.37
N LEU A 28 -5.63 7.20 -3.47
CA LEU A 28 -6.24 6.94 -4.77
C LEU A 28 -6.00 5.50 -5.26
N ALA A 29 -4.80 4.95 -5.00
CA ALA A 29 -4.49 3.57 -5.36
C ALA A 29 -5.27 2.57 -4.49
N LEU A 30 -5.48 2.86 -3.21
CA LEU A 30 -6.30 2.03 -2.32
C LEU A 30 -7.77 2.06 -2.72
N THR A 31 -8.32 3.24 -3.03
CA THR A 31 -9.68 3.39 -3.53
C THR A 31 -9.88 2.61 -4.84
N ALA A 32 -8.92 2.64 -5.77
CA ALA A 32 -8.96 1.86 -7.00
C ALA A 32 -8.93 0.33 -6.76
N LEU A 33 -8.43 -0.12 -5.60
CA LEU A 33 -8.50 -1.51 -5.15
C LEU A 33 -9.80 -1.84 -4.40
N GLY A 34 -10.71 -0.88 -4.25
CA GLY A 34 -11.98 -1.03 -3.54
C GLY A 34 -11.88 -0.85 -2.03
N ILE A 35 -10.78 -0.25 -1.52
CA ILE A 35 -10.59 0.06 -0.10
C ILE A 35 -10.92 1.53 0.11
N PRO A 36 -12.03 1.86 0.82
CA PRO A 36 -12.37 3.25 1.13
C PRO A 36 -11.28 3.90 2.02
N PRO A 37 -11.01 5.19 1.88
CA PRO A 37 -10.04 5.90 2.72
C PRO A 37 -10.31 5.73 4.22
N ALA A 38 -11.57 5.74 4.63
CA ALA A 38 -11.98 5.57 6.02
C ALA A 38 -11.70 4.16 6.59
N ALA A 39 -11.62 3.14 5.73
CA ALA A 39 -11.28 1.78 6.12
C ALA A 39 -9.77 1.52 6.19
N ALA A 40 -8.95 2.34 5.52
CA ALA A 40 -7.52 2.14 5.46
C ALA A 40 -6.82 2.65 6.74
N VAL A 41 -6.06 1.77 7.37
CA VAL A 41 -5.24 2.10 8.56
C VAL A 41 -3.79 1.83 8.24
N TRP A 42 -2.95 2.86 8.36
CA TRP A 42 -1.51 2.74 8.17
C TRP A 42 -0.80 2.69 9.51
N LEU A 43 -0.20 1.56 9.82
CA LEU A 43 0.63 1.36 11.01
C LEU A 43 2.11 1.35 10.65
N ARG A 44 2.89 2.07 11.43
CA ARG A 44 4.35 2.11 11.33
C ARG A 44 4.97 1.59 12.61
N ALA A 45 6.06 0.85 12.47
CA ALA A 45 6.87 0.40 13.60
C ALA A 45 8.35 0.57 13.23
N ASP A 46 9.16 1.03 14.18
CA ASP A 46 10.59 1.27 13.95
C ASP A 46 11.43 0.02 14.14
N ARG A 47 10.92 -0.98 14.85
CA ARG A 47 11.59 -2.24 15.13
C ARG A 47 10.75 -3.41 14.66
N THR A 48 11.40 -4.45 14.14
CA THR A 48 10.72 -5.67 13.70
C THR A 48 9.94 -6.35 14.83
N ALA A 49 10.45 -6.32 16.06
CA ALA A 49 9.78 -6.88 17.22
C ALA A 49 8.44 -6.18 17.52
N ASP A 50 8.41 -4.84 17.43
CA ASP A 50 7.19 -4.05 17.65
C ASP A 50 6.17 -4.29 16.54
N ALA A 51 6.64 -4.42 15.28
CA ALA A 51 5.78 -4.77 14.16
C ALA A 51 5.16 -6.17 14.30
N LEU A 52 5.94 -7.16 14.75
CA LEU A 52 5.44 -8.51 15.01
C LEU A 52 4.42 -8.53 16.14
N TRP A 53 4.69 -7.80 17.22
CA TRP A 53 3.76 -7.64 18.34
C TRP A 53 2.46 -6.96 17.87
N ALA A 54 2.56 -5.85 17.13
CA ALA A 54 1.39 -5.14 16.60
C ALA A 54 0.56 -6.04 15.67
N ALA A 55 1.20 -6.82 14.79
CA ALA A 55 0.52 -7.78 13.93
C ALA A 55 -0.27 -8.80 14.75
N GLU A 56 0.34 -9.36 15.81
CA GLU A 56 -0.33 -10.32 16.70
C GLU A 56 -1.55 -9.69 17.40
N GLN A 57 -1.43 -8.44 17.91
CA GLN A 57 -2.55 -7.75 18.55
C GLN A 57 -3.69 -7.47 17.56
N VAL A 58 -3.39 -7.01 16.35
CA VAL A 58 -4.40 -6.79 15.30
C VAL A 58 -5.14 -8.07 14.95
N LEU A 59 -4.42 -9.20 14.80
CA LEU A 59 -5.03 -10.49 14.49
C LEU A 59 -5.93 -10.98 15.63
N ARG A 60 -5.45 -10.90 16.88
CA ARG A 60 -6.21 -11.34 18.06
C ARG A 60 -7.44 -10.48 18.34
N SER A 61 -7.39 -9.20 18.03
CA SER A 61 -8.55 -8.31 18.25
C SER A 61 -9.75 -8.66 17.38
N GLY A 62 -9.53 -9.30 16.21
CA GLY A 62 -10.57 -9.63 15.24
C GLY A 62 -11.33 -8.42 14.68
N SER A 63 -10.90 -7.19 14.99
CA SER A 63 -11.61 -5.95 14.65
C SER A 63 -11.39 -5.50 13.18
N CYS A 64 -10.45 -6.13 12.50
CA CYS A 64 -10.07 -5.78 11.12
C CYS A 64 -10.54 -6.82 10.11
N GLY A 65 -10.89 -6.39 8.90
CA GLY A 65 -11.20 -7.29 7.78
C GLY A 65 -9.93 -7.89 7.18
N ALA A 66 -8.85 -7.10 7.08
CA ALA A 66 -7.58 -7.57 6.56
C ALA A 66 -6.39 -6.92 7.26
N LEU A 67 -5.30 -7.69 7.38
CA LEU A 67 -3.97 -7.22 7.77
C LEU A 67 -2.97 -7.57 6.67
N LEU A 68 -2.34 -6.55 6.10
CA LEU A 68 -1.23 -6.66 5.16
C LEU A 68 0.06 -6.26 5.89
N PHE A 69 1.00 -7.18 6.01
CA PHE A 69 2.21 -6.99 6.80
C PHE A 69 3.49 -7.20 5.99
N TRP A 70 4.41 -6.24 6.03
CA TRP A 70 5.74 -6.28 5.42
C TRP A 70 6.81 -6.23 6.51
N PRO A 71 7.22 -7.39 7.07
CA PRO A 71 8.28 -7.42 8.08
C PRO A 71 9.62 -6.99 7.47
N GLY A 72 10.41 -6.26 8.26
CA GLY A 72 11.73 -5.80 7.84
C GLY A 72 11.78 -4.48 7.06
N GLN A 73 10.63 -3.86 6.78
CA GLN A 73 10.53 -2.53 6.17
C GLN A 73 10.51 -1.42 7.24
N THR A 74 11.24 -1.59 8.33
CA THR A 74 11.32 -0.60 9.39
C THR A 74 12.33 0.48 9.06
N SER A 75 12.06 1.72 9.45
CA SER A 75 12.84 2.92 9.09
C SER A 75 14.30 2.88 9.54
N LYS A 76 14.64 2.06 10.53
CA LYS A 76 16.01 1.92 11.08
C LYS A 76 16.78 0.72 10.53
N SER A 77 16.18 -0.08 9.66
CA SER A 77 16.73 -1.38 9.24
C SER A 77 17.22 -1.39 7.79
N SER A 78 17.75 -0.28 7.27
CA SER A 78 18.26 -0.21 5.88
C SER A 78 19.41 -1.16 5.56
N ALA A 79 20.09 -1.74 6.54
CA ALA A 79 21.30 -2.52 6.31
C ALA A 79 21.17 -4.03 6.56
N ARG A 80 20.21 -4.50 7.35
CA ARG A 80 20.01 -5.95 7.61
C ARG A 80 18.53 -6.22 7.91
N GLN A 81 17.78 -6.61 6.90
CA GLN A 81 16.47 -7.21 7.10
C GLN A 81 16.64 -8.47 7.93
N GLN A 82 16.31 -8.40 9.22
CA GLN A 82 16.35 -9.60 10.05
C GLN A 82 15.25 -10.55 9.59
N PRO A 83 15.57 -11.80 9.26
CA PRO A 83 14.57 -12.78 8.88
C PRO A 83 13.58 -12.97 10.01
N VAL A 84 12.30 -13.06 9.68
CA VAL A 84 11.25 -13.38 10.65
C VAL A 84 11.46 -14.83 11.09
N ARG A 85 11.65 -15.04 12.39
CA ARG A 85 11.91 -16.37 12.96
C ARG A 85 10.68 -17.28 12.84
N ALA A 86 10.92 -18.57 12.72
CA ALA A 86 9.86 -19.57 12.59
C ALA A 86 8.83 -19.53 13.74
N ASP A 87 9.29 -19.28 14.98
CA ASP A 87 8.42 -19.13 16.15
C ASP A 87 7.46 -17.93 16.01
N SER A 88 7.96 -16.80 15.49
CA SER A 88 7.11 -15.63 15.23
C SER A 88 6.07 -15.92 14.16
N LEU A 89 6.44 -16.64 13.10
CA LEU A 89 5.49 -17.06 12.05
C LEU A 89 4.40 -17.98 12.62
N ARG A 90 4.79 -18.91 13.52
CA ARG A 90 3.84 -19.81 14.17
C ARG A 90 2.86 -19.03 15.06
N ARG A 91 3.34 -18.08 15.85
CA ARG A 91 2.49 -17.23 16.70
C ARG A 91 1.50 -16.42 15.88
N LEU A 92 1.95 -15.78 14.79
CA LEU A 92 1.08 -15.03 13.89
C LEU A 92 0.03 -15.94 13.21
N HIS A 93 0.44 -17.13 12.82
CA HIS A 93 -0.49 -18.10 12.23
C HIS A 93 -1.58 -18.52 13.22
N LEU A 94 -1.22 -18.84 14.47
CA LEU A 94 -2.19 -19.17 15.51
C LEU A 94 -3.12 -17.99 15.83
N ALA A 95 -2.59 -16.77 15.89
CA ALA A 95 -3.40 -15.57 16.10
C ALA A 95 -4.39 -15.35 14.93
N ALA A 96 -3.95 -15.59 13.69
CA ALA A 96 -4.82 -15.47 12.51
C ALA A 96 -5.94 -16.51 12.46
N GLN A 97 -5.73 -17.70 13.06
CA GLN A 97 -6.74 -18.75 13.13
C GLN A 97 -7.84 -18.48 14.17
N GLN A 98 -7.61 -17.56 15.12
CA GLN A 98 -8.57 -17.21 16.16
C GLN A 98 -9.63 -16.22 15.72
N GLY A 99 -9.48 -15.61 14.56
CA GLY A 99 -10.37 -14.56 14.05
C GLY A 99 -10.67 -14.73 12.56
N GLU A 100 -11.49 -13.83 12.05
CA GLU A 100 -11.90 -13.78 10.63
C GLU A 100 -11.08 -12.76 9.81
N THR A 101 -9.96 -12.29 10.36
CA THR A 101 -9.10 -11.31 9.68
C THR A 101 -8.30 -12.00 8.57
N LEU A 102 -8.42 -11.53 7.34
CA LEU A 102 -7.56 -11.97 6.24
C LEU A 102 -6.12 -11.52 6.50
N PHE A 103 -5.20 -12.47 6.66
CA PHE A 103 -3.81 -12.16 6.95
C PHE A 103 -2.91 -12.42 5.75
N PHE A 104 -2.25 -11.35 5.27
CA PHE A 104 -1.28 -11.38 4.16
C PHE A 104 0.09 -10.96 4.65
N LEU A 105 1.06 -11.88 4.59
CA LEU A 105 2.45 -11.63 4.95
C LEU A 105 3.32 -11.56 3.70
N PHE A 106 3.97 -10.42 3.49
CA PHE A 106 4.86 -10.20 2.34
C PHE A 106 6.31 -10.39 2.78
N ARG A 107 6.99 -11.33 2.15
CA ARG A 107 8.39 -11.66 2.44
C ARG A 107 9.23 -11.56 1.18
N PRO A 108 10.55 -11.29 1.28
CA PRO A 108 11.47 -11.37 0.15
C PRO A 108 11.42 -12.74 -0.52
N LEU A 109 11.56 -12.79 -1.85
CA LEU A 109 11.52 -14.03 -2.61
C LEU A 109 12.60 -15.03 -2.17
N ALA A 110 13.75 -14.55 -1.69
CA ALA A 110 14.82 -15.40 -1.14
C ALA A 110 14.36 -16.31 0.01
N THR A 111 13.23 -15.98 0.66
CA THR A 111 12.64 -16.81 1.74
C THR A 111 11.66 -17.85 1.23
N GLU A 112 11.59 -18.08 -0.09
CA GLU A 112 10.69 -19.05 -0.70
C GLU A 112 10.95 -20.49 -0.20
N ILE A 113 12.23 -20.82 0.05
CA ILE A 113 12.66 -22.12 0.55
C ILE A 113 12.43 -22.32 2.06
N ASP A 114 12.20 -21.24 2.82
CA ASP A 114 12.03 -21.33 4.27
C ASP A 114 10.73 -22.06 4.63
N ALA A 115 10.76 -22.84 5.72
CA ALA A 115 9.55 -23.43 6.27
C ALA A 115 8.58 -22.35 6.76
N SER A 116 7.28 -22.57 6.56
CA SER A 116 6.22 -21.65 7.02
C SER A 116 4.93 -22.42 7.36
N PRO A 117 4.24 -22.04 8.45
CA PRO A 117 2.95 -22.61 8.82
C PRO A 117 1.80 -22.16 7.91
N ALA A 118 1.99 -21.13 7.08
CA ALA A 118 0.93 -20.60 6.23
C ALA A 118 0.29 -21.70 5.34
N PRO A 119 -1.05 -21.74 5.24
CA PRO A 119 -1.77 -22.72 4.43
C PRO A 119 -1.63 -22.47 2.92
N LEU A 120 -1.44 -21.20 2.53
CA LEU A 120 -1.20 -20.78 1.16
C LEU A 120 0.08 -19.96 1.08
N ARG A 121 0.98 -20.34 0.15
CA ARG A 121 2.19 -19.59 -0.16
C ARG A 121 2.32 -19.41 -1.66
N LEU A 122 2.50 -18.19 -2.08
CA LEU A 122 2.66 -17.82 -3.48
C LEU A 122 4.00 -17.13 -3.67
N SER A 123 4.70 -17.45 -4.75
CA SER A 123 5.79 -16.64 -5.26
C SER A 123 5.23 -15.71 -6.34
N VAL A 124 5.63 -14.45 -6.31
CA VAL A 124 5.19 -13.44 -7.27
C VAL A 124 6.43 -12.87 -7.95
N ARG A 125 6.51 -13.02 -9.26
CA ARG A 125 7.65 -12.58 -10.08
C ARG A 125 7.16 -11.61 -11.16
N PRO A 126 7.91 -10.56 -11.48
CA PRO A 126 7.57 -9.72 -12.64
C PRO A 126 7.68 -10.52 -13.92
N ALA A 127 6.75 -10.29 -14.85
CA ALA A 127 6.75 -10.84 -16.19
C ALA A 127 6.37 -9.75 -17.20
N PRO A 128 6.73 -9.88 -18.48
CA PRO A 128 6.34 -8.93 -19.52
C PRO A 128 4.81 -8.76 -19.57
N GLY A 129 4.34 -7.54 -19.34
CA GLY A 129 2.90 -7.22 -19.33
C GLY A 129 2.12 -7.67 -18.11
N GLY A 130 2.80 -8.21 -17.06
CA GLY A 130 2.09 -8.68 -15.87
C GLY A 130 2.98 -9.23 -14.77
N ILE A 131 2.44 -10.19 -14.06
CA ILE A 131 3.15 -10.95 -13.02
C ILE A 131 2.87 -12.44 -13.16
N ASP A 132 3.89 -13.25 -12.89
CA ASP A 132 3.77 -14.69 -12.75
C ASP A 132 3.60 -15.06 -11.28
N ILE A 133 2.64 -15.92 -11.00
CA ILE A 133 2.27 -16.37 -9.68
C ILE A 133 2.53 -17.88 -9.59
N GLY A 134 3.61 -18.25 -8.88
CA GLY A 134 3.92 -19.66 -8.57
C GLY A 134 3.26 -20.11 -7.27
N PHE A 135 2.89 -21.37 -7.21
CA PHE A 135 2.30 -21.98 -6.01
C PHE A 135 3.37 -22.76 -5.23
N VAL A 136 3.93 -22.12 -4.20
CA VAL A 136 4.95 -22.73 -3.33
C VAL A 136 4.33 -23.75 -2.37
N LYS A 137 3.12 -23.41 -1.85
CA LYS A 137 2.33 -24.28 -0.97
C LYS A 137 0.85 -23.94 -1.09
N ARG A 138 0.00 -24.95 -1.18
CA ARG A 138 -1.46 -24.80 -1.14
C ARG A 138 -2.11 -26.05 -0.56
N GLN A 139 -3.33 -25.90 -0.06
CA GLN A 139 -4.19 -27.04 0.25
C GLN A 139 -4.83 -27.55 -1.06
N GLY A 140 -4.91 -28.87 -1.24
CA GLY A 140 -5.43 -29.52 -2.44
C GLY A 140 -4.36 -29.83 -3.50
N PRO A 141 -4.75 -30.18 -4.74
CA PRO A 141 -3.83 -30.62 -5.79
C PRO A 141 -2.75 -29.57 -6.05
N GLN A 142 -1.50 -30.01 -6.15
CA GLN A 142 -0.38 -29.13 -6.46
C GLN A 142 -0.51 -28.63 -7.90
N ARG A 143 -0.25 -27.36 -8.11
CA ARG A 143 -0.20 -26.74 -9.43
C ARG A 143 1.23 -26.35 -9.73
N GLU A 144 1.83 -26.98 -10.71
CA GLU A 144 3.20 -26.73 -11.12
C GLU A 144 3.31 -25.51 -12.05
N GLU A 145 2.31 -25.32 -12.90
CA GLU A 145 2.30 -24.19 -13.82
C GLU A 145 1.98 -22.86 -13.12
N PRO A 146 2.82 -21.84 -13.31
CA PRO A 146 2.54 -20.49 -12.82
C PRO A 146 1.27 -19.92 -13.44
N LEU A 147 0.56 -19.11 -12.68
CA LEU A 147 -0.58 -18.35 -13.18
C LEU A 147 -0.08 -16.96 -13.62
N PHE A 148 -0.22 -16.64 -14.89
CA PHE A 148 0.03 -15.30 -15.39
C PHE A 148 -1.15 -14.37 -15.10
N LEU A 149 -0.88 -13.25 -14.42
CA LEU A 149 -1.87 -12.19 -14.17
C LEU A 149 -1.46 -10.94 -14.98
N PRO A 150 -2.22 -10.58 -16.03
CA PRO A 150 -1.93 -9.39 -16.82
C PRO A 150 -2.11 -8.13 -15.97
N MET A 151 -1.15 -7.23 -16.06
CA MET A 151 -1.15 -5.95 -15.35
C MET A 151 -1.22 -4.84 -16.40
N SER A 152 -2.43 -4.50 -16.86
CA SER A 152 -2.61 -3.30 -17.68
C SER A 152 -2.22 -2.09 -16.85
N ILE A 153 -1.08 -1.49 -17.17
CA ILE A 153 -0.77 -0.14 -16.72
C ILE A 153 -1.68 0.75 -17.58
N SER A 154 -2.88 1.07 -17.07
CA SER A 154 -3.65 2.16 -17.64
C SER A 154 -2.83 3.44 -17.42
N THR A 155 -1.91 3.71 -18.34
CA THR A 155 -1.33 5.04 -18.49
C THR A 155 -2.39 5.96 -19.06
N THR A 156 -3.49 6.14 -18.34
CA THR A 156 -4.26 7.35 -18.49
C THR A 156 -3.40 8.45 -17.86
N ARG A 157 -2.38 8.86 -18.60
CA ARG A 157 -1.82 10.17 -18.45
C ARG A 157 -2.96 11.10 -18.89
N ALA A 158 -3.85 11.40 -17.95
CA ALA A 158 -4.63 12.61 -18.06
C ALA A 158 -3.59 13.73 -18.08
N ARG A 159 -3.19 14.11 -19.28
CA ARG A 159 -2.48 15.37 -19.51
C ARG A 159 -3.41 16.40 -18.88
N PRO A 160 -2.99 17.09 -17.80
CA PRO A 160 -3.79 18.18 -17.30
C PRO A 160 -3.98 19.12 -18.50
N GLN A 161 -5.18 19.21 -19.05
CA GLN A 161 -5.54 20.31 -19.92
C GLN A 161 -5.33 21.54 -19.05
N ARG A 162 -4.24 22.26 -19.31
CA ARG A 162 -4.10 23.63 -18.86
C ARG A 162 -5.29 24.34 -19.48
N GLN A 163 -6.36 24.48 -18.73
CA GLN A 163 -7.32 25.52 -19.03
C GLN A 163 -6.53 26.82 -19.05
N PRO A 164 -6.55 27.57 -20.18
CA PRO A 164 -6.01 28.91 -20.14
C PRO A 164 -6.74 29.63 -19.01
N LEU A 165 -5.99 30.15 -18.07
CA LEU A 165 -6.53 31.08 -17.08
C LEU A 165 -7.28 32.17 -17.86
N PRO A 166 -8.53 32.50 -17.49
CA PRO A 166 -9.17 33.69 -18.04
C PRO A 166 -8.18 34.85 -17.84
N GLU A 167 -7.87 35.56 -18.89
CA GLU A 167 -7.16 36.83 -18.83
C GLU A 167 -8.01 37.79 -17.99
N GLU A 168 -7.78 37.76 -16.68
CA GLU A 168 -8.34 38.73 -15.77
C GLU A 168 -7.70 40.06 -16.16
N GLN A 169 -8.45 40.87 -16.91
CA GLN A 169 -8.11 42.25 -17.22
C GLN A 169 -7.90 42.96 -15.89
N MET A 170 -6.66 43.04 -15.45
CA MET A 170 -6.31 43.91 -14.34
C MET A 170 -6.69 45.37 -14.73
N PRO A 171 -7.54 46.04 -13.99
CA PRO A 171 -7.79 47.46 -14.22
C PRO A 171 -6.48 48.19 -13.98
N VAL A 172 -5.94 48.79 -15.03
CA VAL A 172 -4.78 49.69 -14.93
C VAL A 172 -5.20 50.85 -14.05
N PRO A 173 -4.56 51.10 -12.89
CA PRO A 173 -4.88 52.29 -12.09
C PRO A 173 -4.50 53.54 -12.90
N ALA A 174 -5.47 54.38 -13.20
CA ALA A 174 -5.27 55.66 -13.79
C ALA A 174 -4.40 56.49 -12.82
N ILE A 175 -3.15 56.65 -13.16
CA ILE A 175 -2.26 57.56 -12.46
C ILE A 175 -2.77 58.96 -12.71
N ALA A 176 -3.37 59.57 -11.69
CA ALA A 176 -3.87 60.93 -11.71
C ALA A 176 -2.73 61.92 -12.08
N SER A 177 -2.90 62.55 -13.21
CA SER A 177 -2.06 63.60 -13.77
C SER A 177 -2.33 64.95 -13.05
N ASP A 178 -2.09 65.03 -11.73
CA ASP A 178 -2.28 66.27 -10.98
C ASP A 178 -1.05 66.77 -10.21
N ALA A 179 0.09 66.10 -10.36
CA ALA A 179 1.32 66.55 -9.69
C ALA A 179 2.23 67.42 -10.54
N GLN A 180 1.84 67.78 -11.77
CA GLN A 180 2.71 68.48 -12.70
C GLN A 180 2.28 69.96 -12.92
N LYS A 181 1.23 70.45 -12.22
CA LYS A 181 0.79 71.93 -12.28
C LYS A 181 1.20 72.78 -11.09
N ALA A 182 1.91 72.20 -10.11
CA ALA A 182 2.31 72.99 -8.91
C ALA A 182 3.75 73.53 -8.93
N LEU A 183 4.52 73.31 -10.01
CA LEU A 183 5.94 73.72 -10.05
C LEU A 183 6.26 74.84 -11.05
N ILE A 184 5.25 75.60 -11.53
CA ILE A 184 5.48 76.79 -12.39
C ILE A 184 4.72 78.00 -11.79
N LYS A 185 4.93 78.30 -10.53
CA LYS A 185 4.64 79.63 -9.94
C LYS A 185 5.31 79.73 -8.57
N ALA A 186 6.60 79.97 -8.58
CA ALA A 186 7.34 80.73 -7.56
C ALA A 186 8.74 81.06 -8.12
#